data_61457081a36e67700890057202685891
#
_entry.id   61457081a36e67700890057202685891
#
_cell.length_a   1.000
_cell.length_b   1.000
_cell.length_c   1.000
_cell.angle_alpha   90.00
_cell.angle_beta   90.00
_cell.angle_gamma   90.00
#
_symmetry.space_group_name_H-M   'P 1'
#
loop_
_entity.id
_entity.type
_entity.pdbx_description
1 polymer ?
#
loop_
_entity_poly.entity_id
_entity_poly.type
_entity_poly.pdbx_seq_one_letter_code
_entity_poly.pdbx_strand_id
1 'polypeptide(L)'
;NRIAIGPIARLGNDRRGEIRRRLNLADTARLIMVSLGGVPTRMDLNAWPLLPNVHWIVPAAWDPQRPDTVAFEALAMDFVDVLRSADALITKPGYGNFVEAACNGVPVLYAPRHDWPEEACLVEWLRRFGRCRAIDREQLQQGNFAAALQELFALPPRAPVAPSGIDEAATYLSALLNRA
;
A
#
# COMPACT_ATOMS: atom_id res chain seq x y z
N ASN A 1 18.85 -26.09 5.89
CA ASN A 1 19.16 -25.23 4.75
C ASN A 1 18.10 -24.14 4.64
N ARG A 2 18.50 -22.89 4.40
CA ARG A 2 17.61 -21.77 4.09
C ARG A 2 17.83 -21.40 2.63
N ILE A 3 16.73 -21.23 1.89
CA ILE A 3 16.76 -20.78 0.49
C ILE A 3 15.95 -19.49 0.42
N ALA A 4 16.57 -18.45 -0.13
CA ALA A 4 15.88 -17.21 -0.41
C ALA A 4 15.12 -17.38 -1.73
N ILE A 5 13.87 -16.92 -1.74
CA ILE A 5 13.03 -16.83 -2.92
C ILE A 5 12.61 -15.38 -3.14
N GLY A 6 12.14 -15.06 -4.33
CA GLY A 6 11.58 -13.76 -4.66
C GLY A 6 10.30 -13.43 -3.86
N PRO A 7 9.76 -12.22 -4.02
CA PRO A 7 8.57 -11.80 -3.33
C PRO A 7 7.34 -12.61 -3.78
N ILE A 8 6.44 -12.86 -2.83
CA ILE A 8 5.13 -13.47 -3.07
C ILE A 8 4.07 -12.36 -2.95
N ALA A 9 3.45 -12.00 -4.05
CA ALA A 9 2.42 -10.97 -4.10
C ALA A 9 1.40 -11.25 -5.19
N ARG A 10 0.21 -10.70 -5.02
CA ARG A 10 -0.80 -10.63 -6.07
C ARG A 10 -0.59 -9.37 -6.90
N LEU A 11 -0.87 -9.46 -8.19
CA LEU A 11 -0.90 -8.30 -9.08
C LEU A 11 -2.34 -7.92 -9.37
N GLY A 12 -2.65 -6.64 -9.21
CA GLY A 12 -3.97 -6.07 -9.51
C GLY A 12 -4.05 -5.52 -10.93
N ASN A 13 -5.28 -5.24 -11.36
CA ASN A 13 -5.59 -4.50 -12.57
C ASN A 13 -5.73 -3.01 -12.24
N ASP A 14 -5.26 -2.14 -13.12
CA ASP A 14 -5.49 -0.69 -12.95
C ASP A 14 -6.96 -0.36 -13.28
N ARG A 15 -7.72 -0.04 -12.24
CA ARG A 15 -9.13 0.35 -12.30
C ARG A 15 -9.32 1.84 -11.97
N ARG A 16 -8.24 2.64 -11.98
CA ARG A 16 -8.24 4.06 -11.61
C ARG A 16 -9.32 4.86 -12.33
N GLY A 17 -9.43 4.71 -13.64
CA GLY A 17 -10.45 5.39 -14.44
C GLY A 17 -11.89 5.00 -14.03
N GLU A 18 -12.11 3.75 -13.64
CA GLU A 18 -13.41 3.29 -13.13
C GLU A 18 -13.72 3.89 -11.76
N ILE A 19 -12.75 3.88 -10.84
CA ILE A 19 -12.90 4.47 -9.49
C ILE A 19 -13.23 5.96 -9.63
N ARG A 20 -12.47 6.71 -10.45
CA ARG A 20 -12.72 8.14 -10.67
C ARG A 20 -14.13 8.41 -11.23
N ARG A 21 -14.58 7.65 -12.21
CA ARG A 21 -15.93 7.79 -12.75
C ARG A 21 -17.02 7.50 -11.71
N ARG A 22 -16.88 6.41 -10.93
CA ARG A 22 -17.85 6.05 -9.89
C ARG A 22 -17.97 7.12 -8.82
N LEU A 23 -16.86 7.77 -8.48
CA LEU A 23 -16.79 8.81 -7.46
C LEU A 23 -16.96 10.23 -8.03
N ASN A 24 -17.20 10.36 -9.34
CA ASN A 24 -17.31 11.64 -10.03
C ASN A 24 -16.11 12.58 -9.80
N LEU A 25 -14.88 12.01 -9.88
CA LEU A 25 -13.63 12.73 -9.65
C LEU A 25 -13.00 13.19 -10.97
N ALA A 26 -12.27 14.30 -10.90
CA ALA A 26 -11.43 14.75 -12.00
C ALA A 26 -10.29 13.75 -12.29
N ASP A 27 -9.81 13.73 -13.53
CA ASP A 27 -8.67 12.87 -13.92
C ASP A 27 -7.37 13.20 -13.18
N THR A 28 -7.26 14.42 -12.67
CA THR A 28 -6.13 14.88 -11.86
C THR A 28 -6.22 14.48 -10.38
N ALA A 29 -7.38 13.96 -9.94
CA ALA A 29 -7.57 13.56 -8.55
C ALA A 29 -6.63 12.40 -8.17
N ARG A 30 -5.97 12.54 -7.04
CA ARG A 30 -5.10 11.50 -6.45
C ARG A 30 -5.91 10.60 -5.54
N LEU A 31 -5.77 9.31 -5.74
CA LEU A 31 -6.38 8.27 -4.91
C LEU A 31 -5.35 7.77 -3.90
N ILE A 32 -5.57 8.02 -2.62
CA ILE A 32 -4.67 7.56 -1.55
C ILE A 32 -5.37 6.45 -0.77
N MET A 33 -4.84 5.25 -0.87
CA MET A 33 -5.36 4.11 -0.12
C MET A 33 -4.73 4.08 1.27
N VAL A 34 -5.55 3.83 2.29
CA VAL A 34 -5.06 3.65 3.66
C VAL A 34 -5.41 2.25 4.14
N SER A 35 -4.40 1.47 4.47
CA SER A 35 -4.55 0.11 4.97
C SER A 35 -3.54 -0.18 6.07
N LEU A 36 -4.01 -0.26 7.31
CA LEU A 36 -3.16 -0.52 8.46
C LEU A 36 -3.03 -2.01 8.81
N GLY A 37 -3.48 -2.90 7.91
CA GLY A 37 -3.42 -4.35 8.07
C GLY A 37 -4.42 -4.89 9.09
N GLY A 38 -4.35 -6.19 9.38
CA GLY A 38 -5.36 -6.96 10.12
C GLY A 38 -5.56 -6.63 11.60
N VAL A 39 -4.82 -5.69 12.19
CA VAL A 39 -5.09 -5.23 13.55
C VAL A 39 -6.07 -4.07 13.48
N PRO A 40 -7.26 -4.17 14.12
CA PRO A 40 -8.22 -3.09 14.13
C PRO A 40 -7.59 -1.81 14.67
N THR A 41 -7.46 -0.82 13.83
CA THR A 41 -6.94 0.51 14.19
C THR A 41 -7.89 1.51 13.55
N ARG A 42 -8.52 2.35 14.35
CA ARG A 42 -9.35 3.45 13.85
C ARG A 42 -8.53 4.73 13.87
N MET A 43 -8.60 5.48 12.77
CA MET A 43 -8.05 6.83 12.68
C MET A 43 -9.20 7.84 12.76
N ASP A 44 -8.96 8.96 13.42
CA ASP A 44 -9.91 10.07 13.38
C ASP A 44 -9.70 10.86 12.09
N LEU A 45 -10.53 10.56 11.09
CA LEU A 45 -10.46 11.23 9.79
C LEU A 45 -10.79 12.73 9.89
N ASN A 46 -11.50 13.18 10.95
CA ASN A 46 -11.84 14.59 11.11
C ASN A 46 -10.60 15.44 11.46
N ALA A 47 -9.58 14.82 12.03
CA ALA A 47 -8.30 15.49 12.26
C ALA A 47 -7.49 15.73 10.97
N TRP A 48 -7.85 15.05 9.88
CA TRP A 48 -7.11 15.14 8.63
C TRP A 48 -7.48 16.39 7.83
N PRO A 49 -6.49 17.10 7.22
CA PRO A 49 -6.78 18.25 6.39
C PRO A 49 -7.50 17.85 5.10
N LEU A 50 -8.32 18.74 4.59
CA LEU A 50 -8.84 18.65 3.23
C LEU A 50 -7.71 19.03 2.27
N LEU A 51 -7.17 18.07 1.55
CA LEU A 51 -6.13 18.29 0.55
C LEU A 51 -6.75 18.45 -0.84
N PRO A 52 -6.42 19.52 -1.59
CA PRO A 52 -6.95 19.70 -2.93
C PRO A 52 -6.63 18.48 -3.83
N ASN A 53 -7.63 18.00 -4.55
CA ASN A 53 -7.52 16.88 -5.48
C ASN A 53 -7.03 15.56 -4.85
N VAL A 54 -7.19 15.36 -3.55
CA VAL A 54 -6.90 14.10 -2.87
C VAL A 54 -8.21 13.45 -2.41
N HIS A 55 -8.36 12.16 -2.71
CA HIS A 55 -9.44 11.32 -2.21
C HIS A 55 -8.86 10.11 -1.48
N TRP A 56 -9.39 9.88 -0.30
CA TRP A 56 -8.94 8.82 0.60
C TRP A 56 -9.81 7.59 0.43
N ILE A 57 -9.17 6.44 0.22
CA ILE A 57 -9.82 5.12 0.25
C ILE A 57 -9.46 4.49 1.59
N VAL A 58 -10.43 4.34 2.46
CA VAL A 58 -10.27 3.92 3.86
C VAL A 58 -11.16 2.72 4.18
N PRO A 59 -10.89 1.95 5.25
CA PRO A 59 -11.79 0.88 5.68
C PRO A 59 -13.17 1.42 6.07
N ALA A 60 -14.26 0.72 5.74
CA ALA A 60 -15.62 1.08 6.14
C ALA A 60 -15.78 1.18 7.67
N ALA A 61 -15.02 0.37 8.42
CA ALA A 61 -15.01 0.41 9.88
C ALA A 61 -14.58 1.78 10.48
N TRP A 62 -14.01 2.66 9.66
CA TRP A 62 -13.64 4.02 10.09
C TRP A 62 -14.79 5.02 9.93
N ASP A 63 -15.92 4.57 9.36
CA ASP A 63 -17.13 5.36 9.15
C ASP A 63 -16.86 6.68 8.40
N PRO A 64 -16.40 6.61 7.14
CA PRO A 64 -16.00 7.80 6.38
C PRO A 64 -17.22 8.66 6.03
N GLN A 65 -17.39 9.79 6.72
CA GLN A 65 -18.48 10.75 6.49
C GLN A 65 -18.04 12.01 5.73
N ARG A 66 -16.77 12.06 5.32
CA ARG A 66 -16.20 13.24 4.64
C ARG A 66 -16.39 13.13 3.12
N PRO A 67 -16.56 14.27 2.42
CA PRO A 67 -16.76 14.28 0.96
C PRO A 67 -15.51 13.81 0.18
N ASP A 68 -14.33 13.87 0.78
CA ASP A 68 -13.06 13.44 0.21
C ASP A 68 -12.67 12.01 0.59
N THR A 69 -13.59 11.22 1.16
CA THR A 69 -13.37 9.85 1.58
C THR A 69 -14.36 8.88 0.96
N VAL A 70 -13.89 7.67 0.70
CA VAL A 70 -14.75 6.54 0.30
C VAL A 70 -14.34 5.29 1.07
N ALA A 71 -15.33 4.49 1.48
CA ALA A 71 -15.06 3.18 2.04
C ALA A 71 -14.52 2.24 0.96
N PHE A 72 -13.43 1.52 1.26
CA PHE A 72 -12.87 0.51 0.36
C PHE A 72 -13.93 -0.51 -0.08
N GLU A 73 -14.73 -0.98 0.86
CA GLU A 73 -15.75 -2.01 0.63
C GLU A 73 -16.88 -1.51 -0.30
N ALA A 74 -17.13 -0.20 -0.33
CA ALA A 74 -18.12 0.41 -1.23
C ALA A 74 -17.69 0.39 -2.70
N LEU A 75 -16.39 0.21 -2.96
CA LEU A 75 -15.89 0.06 -4.32
C LEU A 75 -16.22 -1.31 -4.93
N ALA A 76 -16.52 -2.32 -4.11
CA ALA A 76 -16.80 -3.69 -4.55
C ALA A 76 -15.74 -4.22 -5.55
N MET A 77 -14.48 -4.00 -5.24
CA MET A 77 -13.31 -4.41 -6.03
C MET A 77 -12.35 -5.21 -5.16
N ASP A 78 -11.53 -6.04 -5.80
CA ASP A 78 -10.44 -6.73 -5.12
C ASP A 78 -9.44 -5.73 -4.52
N PHE A 79 -8.90 -6.07 -3.34
CA PHE A 79 -7.92 -5.24 -2.64
C PHE A 79 -6.74 -4.84 -3.54
N VAL A 80 -6.21 -5.80 -4.28
CA VAL A 80 -5.04 -5.57 -5.14
C VAL A 80 -5.36 -4.70 -6.35
N ASP A 81 -6.60 -4.71 -6.85
CA ASP A 81 -7.05 -3.84 -7.94
C ASP A 81 -7.16 -2.39 -7.44
N VAL A 82 -7.73 -2.18 -6.25
CA VAL A 82 -7.78 -0.85 -5.63
C VAL A 82 -6.38 -0.36 -5.30
N LEU A 83 -5.52 -1.22 -4.73
CA LEU A 83 -4.12 -0.91 -4.47
C LEU A 83 -3.40 -0.48 -5.74
N ARG A 84 -3.48 -1.27 -6.81
CA ARG A 84 -2.86 -0.95 -8.12
C ARG A 84 -3.34 0.38 -8.70
N SER A 85 -4.58 0.74 -8.41
CA SER A 85 -5.22 1.96 -8.90
C SER A 85 -4.91 3.19 -8.06
N ALA A 86 -4.35 3.03 -6.86
CA ALA A 86 -3.99 4.12 -5.97
C ALA A 86 -2.70 4.82 -6.40
N ASP A 87 -2.62 6.12 -6.11
CA ASP A 87 -1.42 6.92 -6.32
C ASP A 87 -0.40 6.76 -5.19
N ALA A 88 -0.87 6.38 -3.99
CA ALA A 88 -0.05 5.97 -2.85
C ALA A 88 -0.81 5.07 -1.89
N LEU A 89 -0.07 4.29 -1.13
CA LEU A 89 -0.55 3.53 0.02
C LEU A 89 -0.01 4.15 1.31
N ILE A 90 -0.91 4.44 2.27
CA ILE A 90 -0.52 4.74 3.65
C ILE A 90 -0.72 3.47 4.47
N THR A 91 0.34 3.03 5.17
CA THR A 91 0.31 1.77 5.92
C THR A 91 1.28 1.76 7.09
N LYS A 92 1.34 0.65 7.80
CA LYS A 92 2.39 0.28 8.74
C LYS A 92 3.25 -0.84 8.15
N PRO A 93 4.48 -1.05 8.62
CA PRO A 93 5.32 -2.16 8.18
C PRO A 93 4.60 -3.50 8.32
N GLY A 94 4.54 -4.21 7.21
CA GLY A 94 3.92 -5.53 7.11
C GLY A 94 4.20 -6.14 5.74
N TYR A 95 4.49 -7.43 5.70
CA TYR A 95 4.90 -8.12 4.48
C TYR A 95 3.91 -7.91 3.33
N GLY A 96 2.64 -8.23 3.54
CA GLY A 96 1.62 -8.17 2.48
C GLY A 96 1.55 -6.79 1.83
N ASN A 97 1.29 -5.75 2.62
CA ASN A 97 1.12 -4.39 2.10
C ASN A 97 2.40 -3.86 1.41
N PHE A 98 3.58 -4.11 1.99
CA PHE A 98 4.84 -3.63 1.43
C PHE A 98 5.18 -4.32 0.11
N VAL A 99 5.02 -5.65 0.08
CA VAL A 99 5.38 -6.45 -1.08
C VAL A 99 4.36 -6.26 -2.20
N GLU A 100 3.05 -6.29 -1.89
CA GLU A 100 2.01 -6.02 -2.89
C GLU A 100 2.13 -4.61 -3.45
N ALA A 101 2.42 -3.58 -2.64
CA ALA A 101 2.63 -2.22 -3.14
C ALA A 101 3.83 -2.13 -4.09
N ALA A 102 4.98 -2.70 -3.72
CA ALA A 102 6.17 -2.69 -4.57
C ALA A 102 5.96 -3.46 -5.88
N CYS A 103 5.30 -4.62 -5.84
CA CYS A 103 5.00 -5.42 -7.02
C CYS A 103 3.95 -4.75 -7.93
N ASN A 104 3.07 -3.93 -7.40
CA ASN A 104 2.10 -3.14 -8.17
C ASN A 104 2.60 -1.73 -8.53
N GLY A 105 3.83 -1.35 -8.14
CA GLY A 105 4.44 -0.06 -8.45
C GLY A 105 3.89 1.13 -7.66
N VAL A 106 3.19 0.86 -6.55
CA VAL A 106 2.54 1.88 -5.71
C VAL A 106 3.51 2.41 -4.66
N PRO A 107 3.73 3.72 -4.57
CA PRO A 107 4.56 4.30 -3.52
C PRO A 107 3.90 4.20 -2.15
N VAL A 108 4.73 4.02 -1.12
CA VAL A 108 4.28 3.74 0.25
C VAL A 108 4.72 4.84 1.21
N LEU A 109 3.76 5.43 1.91
CA LEU A 109 3.99 6.21 3.11
C LEU A 109 3.73 5.31 4.32
N TYR A 110 4.73 5.07 5.18
CA TYR A 110 4.55 4.15 6.29
C TYR A 110 4.89 4.77 7.64
N ALA A 111 4.08 4.44 8.65
CA ALA A 111 4.37 4.76 10.04
C ALA A 111 5.12 3.60 10.70
N PRO A 112 6.36 3.80 11.22
CA PRO A 112 7.14 2.74 11.85
C PRO A 112 6.43 2.10 13.06
N ARG A 113 6.82 0.85 13.34
CA ARG A 113 6.37 0.05 14.48
C ARG A 113 7.59 -0.45 15.23
N HIS A 114 8.07 0.29 16.19
CA HIS A 114 9.32 0.00 16.89
C HIS A 114 9.34 -1.34 17.67
N ASP A 115 8.17 -1.97 17.84
CA ASP A 115 7.95 -3.23 18.54
C ASP A 115 7.84 -4.46 17.63
N TRP A 116 8.08 -4.30 16.30
CA TRP A 116 7.90 -5.40 15.36
C TRP A 116 9.25 -5.96 14.86
N PRO A 117 9.59 -7.23 15.19
CA PRO A 117 10.93 -7.79 14.89
C PRO A 117 11.30 -7.80 13.39
N GLU A 118 10.32 -7.93 12.49
CA GLU A 118 10.54 -8.00 11.05
C GLU A 118 10.66 -6.62 10.39
N GLU A 119 10.40 -5.54 11.12
CA GLU A 119 10.30 -4.20 10.53
C GLU A 119 11.56 -3.80 9.80
N ALA A 120 12.73 -3.97 10.42
CA ALA A 120 13.99 -3.53 9.86
C ALA A 120 14.25 -4.15 8.48
N CYS A 121 14.06 -5.46 8.34
CA CYS A 121 14.28 -6.15 7.06
C CYS A 121 13.20 -5.79 6.02
N LEU A 122 11.95 -5.62 6.42
CA LEU A 122 10.86 -5.21 5.52
C LEU A 122 11.06 -3.79 4.99
N VAL A 123 11.46 -2.86 5.86
CA VAL A 123 11.75 -1.47 5.49
C VAL A 123 12.97 -1.39 4.57
N GLU A 124 14.05 -2.13 4.87
CA GLU A 124 15.23 -2.19 4.01
C GLU A 124 14.88 -2.73 2.63
N TRP A 125 14.12 -3.82 2.58
CA TRP A 125 13.64 -4.40 1.32
C TRP A 125 12.80 -3.40 0.52
N LEU A 126 11.84 -2.72 1.15
CA LEU A 126 10.97 -1.75 0.48
C LEU A 126 11.77 -0.54 -0.02
N ARG A 127 12.76 -0.05 0.73
CA ARG A 127 13.66 1.04 0.30
C ARG A 127 14.49 0.65 -0.92
N ARG A 128 14.88 -0.61 -0.99
CA ARG A 128 15.66 -1.14 -2.12
C ARG A 128 14.82 -1.35 -3.37
N PHE A 129 13.61 -1.81 -3.25
CA PHE A 129 12.79 -2.30 -4.36
C PHE A 129 11.54 -1.47 -4.66
N GLY A 130 11.06 -0.69 -3.73
CA GLY A 130 9.89 0.18 -3.90
C GLY A 130 10.24 1.66 -3.79
N ARG A 131 9.21 2.50 -3.81
CA ARG A 131 9.29 3.93 -3.47
C ARG A 131 8.63 4.11 -2.11
N CYS A 132 9.32 4.62 -1.12
CA CYS A 132 8.71 4.80 0.20
C CYS A 132 9.29 5.98 0.97
N ARG A 133 8.49 6.48 1.92
CA ARG A 133 8.86 7.44 2.95
C ARG A 133 8.30 6.97 4.29
N ALA A 134 9.04 7.23 5.35
CA ALA A 134 8.52 7.11 6.70
C ALA A 134 7.81 8.40 7.10
N ILE A 135 6.79 8.26 7.93
CA ILE A 135 6.13 9.36 8.63
C ILE A 135 6.03 9.00 10.10
N ASP A 136 6.16 9.98 10.97
CA ASP A 136 5.92 9.78 12.39
C ASP A 136 4.46 9.40 12.64
N ARG A 137 4.23 8.48 13.60
CA ARG A 137 2.89 7.99 13.91
C ARG A 137 1.97 9.10 14.42
N GLU A 138 2.49 10.00 15.20
CA GLU A 138 1.72 11.14 15.72
C GLU A 138 1.34 12.09 14.60
N GLN A 139 2.27 12.41 13.69
CA GLN A 139 1.99 13.19 12.49
C GLN A 139 0.90 12.55 11.63
N LEU A 140 0.94 11.23 11.45
CA LEU A 140 -0.10 10.51 10.72
C LEU A 140 -1.46 10.63 11.42
N GLN A 141 -1.52 10.47 12.74
CA GLN A 141 -2.75 10.59 13.52
C GLN A 141 -3.35 11.99 13.45
N GLN A 142 -2.51 13.02 13.51
CA GLN A 142 -2.90 14.43 13.44
C GLN A 142 -3.21 14.92 12.00
N GLY A 143 -3.01 14.10 10.98
CA GLY A 143 -3.17 14.51 9.59
C GLY A 143 -2.03 15.37 9.02
N ASN A 144 -0.89 15.46 9.70
CA ASN A 144 0.26 16.28 9.31
C ASN A 144 1.16 15.55 8.29
N PHE A 145 0.59 15.03 7.21
CA PHE A 145 1.30 14.20 6.23
C PHE A 145 1.42 14.83 4.84
N ALA A 146 0.93 16.05 4.61
CA ALA A 146 0.95 16.68 3.29
C ALA A 146 2.38 16.81 2.74
N ALA A 147 3.34 17.25 3.54
CA ALA A 147 4.74 17.36 3.14
C ALA A 147 5.34 15.98 2.82
N ALA A 148 5.08 14.97 3.65
CA ALA A 148 5.58 13.61 3.44
C ALA A 148 5.01 12.98 2.15
N LEU A 149 3.74 13.25 1.81
CA LEU A 149 3.16 12.85 0.53
C LEU A 149 3.80 13.55 -0.65
N GLN A 150 4.07 14.86 -0.56
CA GLN A 150 4.78 15.60 -1.61
C GLN A 150 6.18 15.03 -1.85
N GLU A 151 6.93 14.77 -0.80
CA GLU A 151 8.25 14.13 -0.88
C GLU A 151 8.16 12.73 -1.48
N LEU A 152 7.15 11.93 -1.11
CA LEU A 152 6.92 10.60 -1.66
C LEU A 152 6.68 10.66 -3.17
N PHE A 153 5.84 11.59 -3.62
CA PHE A 153 5.55 11.77 -5.05
C PHE A 153 6.74 12.32 -5.85
N ALA A 154 7.61 13.09 -5.22
CA ALA A 154 8.83 13.61 -5.83
C ALA A 154 9.93 12.53 -6.02
N LEU A 155 9.80 11.36 -5.40
CA LEU A 155 10.75 10.26 -5.61
C LEU A 155 10.78 9.83 -7.08
N PRO A 156 11.95 9.53 -7.63
CA PRO A 156 12.06 9.07 -9.01
C PRO A 156 11.22 7.80 -9.22
N PRO A 157 10.64 7.62 -10.42
CA PRO A 157 9.88 6.42 -10.74
C PRO A 157 10.77 5.19 -10.62
N ARG A 158 10.18 4.07 -10.20
CA ARG A 158 10.85 2.78 -10.10
C ARG A 158 9.95 1.71 -10.71
N ALA A 159 10.55 0.80 -11.48
CA ALA A 159 9.82 -0.32 -12.07
C ALA A 159 9.25 -1.22 -10.95
N PRO A 160 8.02 -1.74 -11.13
CA PRO A 160 7.46 -2.72 -10.23
C PRO A 160 8.33 -3.98 -10.12
N VAL A 161 8.36 -4.61 -8.95
CA VAL A 161 9.08 -5.86 -8.72
C VAL A 161 8.25 -7.04 -9.22
N ALA A 162 8.87 -7.98 -9.93
CA ALA A 162 8.18 -9.20 -10.33
C ALA A 162 7.95 -10.13 -9.12
N PRO A 163 6.72 -10.64 -8.89
CA PRO A 163 6.43 -11.56 -7.79
C PRO A 163 6.82 -13.00 -8.16
N SER A 164 8.12 -13.29 -8.20
CA SER A 164 8.66 -14.59 -8.66
C SER A 164 8.64 -15.70 -7.60
N GLY A 165 8.36 -15.37 -6.33
CA GLY A 165 8.56 -16.29 -5.22
C GLY A 165 7.72 -17.57 -5.28
N ILE A 166 6.51 -17.52 -5.85
CA ILE A 166 5.67 -18.73 -5.99
C ILE A 166 6.30 -19.73 -6.95
N ASP A 167 6.74 -19.28 -8.13
CA ASP A 167 7.33 -20.14 -9.15
C ASP A 167 8.68 -20.72 -8.69
N GLU A 168 9.48 -19.89 -8.03
CA GLU A 168 10.77 -20.31 -7.45
C GLU A 168 10.56 -21.37 -6.36
N ALA A 169 9.59 -21.17 -5.45
CA ALA A 169 9.26 -22.13 -4.42
C ALA A 169 8.73 -23.44 -5.03
N ALA A 170 7.83 -23.37 -6.00
CA ALA A 170 7.28 -24.54 -6.68
C ALA A 170 8.36 -25.34 -7.39
N THR A 171 9.25 -24.67 -8.10
CA THR A 171 10.40 -25.30 -8.78
C THR A 171 11.29 -26.04 -7.79
N TYR A 172 11.62 -25.39 -6.69
CA TYR A 172 12.48 -26.01 -5.66
C TYR A 172 11.82 -27.21 -5.00
N LEU A 173 10.54 -27.12 -4.61
CA LEU A 173 9.81 -28.22 -3.98
C LEU A 173 9.65 -29.41 -4.92
N SER A 174 9.35 -29.16 -6.21
CA SER A 174 9.29 -30.22 -7.22
C SER A 174 10.62 -30.96 -7.38
N ALA A 175 11.72 -30.21 -7.37
CA ALA A 175 13.06 -30.83 -7.46
C ALA A 175 13.41 -31.69 -6.21
N LEU A 176 12.91 -31.31 -5.04
CA LEU A 176 13.09 -32.13 -3.83
C LEU A 176 12.29 -33.44 -3.90
N LEU A 177 11.03 -33.36 -4.33
CA LEU A 177 10.14 -34.53 -4.44
C LEU A 177 10.63 -35.55 -5.48
N ASN A 178 11.26 -35.07 -6.56
CA ASN A 178 11.81 -35.95 -7.60
C ASN A 178 13.16 -36.61 -7.22
N ARG A 179 13.74 -36.23 -6.09
CA ARG A 179 14.99 -36.84 -5.56
C ARG A 179 14.74 -37.87 -4.45
N ALA A 180 13.51 -37.95 -3.95
CA ALA A 180 13.08 -38.92 -2.96
C ALA A 180 12.52 -40.20 -3.63
#